data_b50734a3a66127905812a3331d624bf4
#
_entry.id   b50734a3a66127905812a3331d624bf4
#
_cell.length_a   1.000
_cell.length_b   1.000
_cell.length_c   1.000
_cell.angle_alpha   90.00
_cell.angle_beta   90.00
_cell.angle_gamma   90.00
#
_symmetry.space_group_name_H-M   'P 1'
#
loop_
_entity.id
_entity.type
_entity.pdbx_description
1 polymer ?
#
loop_
_entity_poly.entity_id
_entity_poly.type
_entity_poly.pdbx_seq_one_letter_code
_entity_poly.pdbx_strand_id
1 'polypeptide(L)'
;LSQLCRQRIFQPETRGRPAIQVLGVLESAGLAFDALWVMGMNDDLWPPPPRPNPLLPAELLRAAGAAHASTEIELDFAQRVHARLLLAAPEVTFSYAQADGNRVLRPSPLIAGMPLAEQFSGEVVTLARRLGAEAGGACQLLADALAPPVGHGETVSGGSGLLRAQAICPAWAYYQFRLGGKAMDEPVEGLDPAARGTLVHEALEAFWKSIRTSAALAAMGEAVRQQAIAQAVATALQAFELDRRITLPARFRELEAVRLEELLDVWLTVESKRGLEFEVIACEQPGEVDIEEIRVKLVVDRIDRLTDGRQIIIDYKTGAGIDTKNWGEQRITEPQLPIYAALVNDEVTAVVFAKVLLDKPAFVGVADEKDILPGVQGIGDEKQKIFDPAEFPDWVAVITHWRERLHAVAKEVKDGRAGRVFADENDLQYCEVLPLLRLPERRRLLAAALNERTV
;
A
#
# COMPACT_ATOMS: atom_id res chain seq x y z
N LEU A 1 -4.30 1.00 -16.81
CA LEU A 1 -2.88 1.18 -17.12
C LEU A 1 -2.38 0.09 -18.07
N SER A 2 -2.58 -1.19 -17.76
CA SER A 2 -2.17 -2.34 -18.60
C SER A 2 -2.72 -2.25 -20.03
N GLN A 3 -3.97 -1.83 -20.20
CA GLN A 3 -4.59 -1.64 -21.52
C GLN A 3 -3.98 -0.45 -22.28
N LEU A 4 -3.71 0.66 -21.61
CA LEU A 4 -3.02 1.82 -22.19
C LEU A 4 -1.58 1.48 -22.61
N CYS A 5 -0.84 0.71 -21.82
CA CYS A 5 0.50 0.24 -22.18
C CYS A 5 0.48 -0.69 -23.40
N ARG A 6 -0.56 -1.52 -23.54
CA ARG A 6 -0.72 -2.40 -24.74
C ARG A 6 -1.15 -1.64 -25.99
N GLN A 7 -1.83 -0.51 -25.85
CA GLN A 7 -2.31 0.31 -26.98
C GLN A 7 -1.30 1.35 -27.45
N ARG A 8 -0.29 1.68 -26.66
CA ARG A 8 0.76 2.61 -27.02
C ARG A 8 1.93 1.85 -27.63
N ILE A 9 2.11 2.06 -28.93
CA ILE A 9 3.29 1.55 -29.65
C ILE A 9 4.43 2.52 -29.39
N PHE A 10 5.49 2.02 -28.75
CA PHE A 10 6.74 2.74 -28.62
C PHE A 10 7.72 2.18 -29.65
N GLN A 11 8.05 2.98 -30.66
CA GLN A 11 9.11 2.68 -31.59
C GLN A 11 10.29 3.63 -31.35
N PRO A 12 11.39 3.14 -30.76
CA PRO A 12 12.60 3.93 -30.65
C PRO A 12 13.14 4.25 -32.05
N GLU A 13 13.68 5.46 -32.20
CA GLU A 13 14.31 5.86 -33.46
C GLU A 13 15.49 4.95 -33.79
N THR A 14 15.41 4.22 -34.88
CA THR A 14 16.45 3.31 -35.32
C THR A 14 17.33 4.01 -36.34
N ARG A 15 18.62 4.14 -36.03
CA ARG A 15 19.61 4.68 -36.96
C ARG A 15 20.21 3.55 -37.80
N GLY A 16 20.09 3.61 -39.15
CA GLY A 16 20.63 2.61 -40.05
C GLY A 16 19.71 1.40 -40.25
N ARG A 17 20.27 0.32 -40.81
CA ARG A 17 19.57 -0.97 -40.98
C ARG A 17 19.85 -1.88 -39.81
N PRO A 18 18.86 -2.26 -39.01
CA PRO A 18 19.07 -3.20 -37.93
C PRO A 18 19.42 -4.57 -38.48
N ALA A 19 20.40 -5.24 -37.84
CA ALA A 19 20.81 -6.59 -38.23
C ALA A 19 19.76 -7.66 -37.88
N ILE A 20 18.89 -7.37 -36.90
CA ILE A 20 17.79 -8.24 -36.47
C ILE A 20 16.50 -7.41 -36.47
N GLN A 21 15.46 -7.95 -37.10
CA GLN A 21 14.12 -7.37 -37.11
C GLN A 21 13.13 -8.36 -36.49
N VAL A 22 12.26 -7.88 -35.59
CA VAL A 22 11.15 -8.65 -35.05
C VAL A 22 9.86 -8.11 -35.65
N LEU A 23 9.19 -8.95 -36.43
CA LEU A 23 8.03 -8.55 -37.25
C LEU A 23 6.85 -9.48 -36.96
N GLY A 24 5.65 -8.97 -37.12
CA GLY A 24 4.44 -9.77 -37.25
C GLY A 24 4.39 -10.51 -38.59
N VAL A 25 3.66 -11.61 -38.66
CA VAL A 25 3.53 -12.46 -39.83
C VAL A 25 3.03 -11.67 -41.08
N LEU A 26 2.14 -10.71 -40.89
CA LEU A 26 1.65 -9.87 -41.97
C LEU A 26 2.65 -8.78 -42.41
N GLU A 27 3.40 -8.25 -41.43
CA GLU A 27 4.42 -7.22 -41.64
C GLU A 27 5.62 -7.76 -42.47
N SER A 28 5.91 -9.04 -42.33
CA SER A 28 6.98 -9.73 -43.05
C SER A 28 6.65 -9.96 -44.56
N ALA A 29 5.43 -9.63 -44.99
CA ALA A 29 4.98 -9.89 -46.37
C ALA A 29 5.77 -9.10 -47.39
N GLY A 30 6.35 -9.80 -48.37
CA GLY A 30 7.12 -9.19 -49.46
C GLY A 30 8.55 -8.77 -49.07
N LEU A 31 9.00 -9.05 -47.86
CA LEU A 31 10.37 -8.84 -47.44
C LEU A 31 11.23 -10.08 -47.68
N ALA A 32 12.50 -9.86 -47.96
CA ALA A 32 13.51 -10.91 -48.08
C ALA A 32 14.54 -10.77 -46.96
N PHE A 33 14.97 -11.88 -46.41
CA PHE A 33 15.89 -11.96 -45.28
C PHE A 33 17.07 -12.88 -45.60
N ASP A 34 18.19 -12.68 -44.95
CA ASP A 34 19.34 -13.60 -45.03
C ASP A 34 19.04 -14.91 -44.30
N ALA A 35 18.34 -14.84 -43.18
CA ALA A 35 17.79 -15.95 -42.39
C ALA A 35 16.48 -15.54 -41.73
N LEU A 36 15.59 -16.49 -41.53
CA LEU A 36 14.28 -16.23 -40.90
C LEU A 36 14.02 -17.26 -39.77
N TRP A 37 13.65 -16.75 -38.59
CA TRP A 37 13.19 -17.59 -37.50
C TRP A 37 11.73 -17.28 -37.17
N VAL A 38 10.86 -18.26 -37.42
CA VAL A 38 9.42 -18.17 -37.21
C VAL A 38 9.08 -18.86 -35.87
N MET A 39 8.58 -18.10 -34.90
CA MET A 39 8.27 -18.56 -33.57
C MET A 39 6.77 -18.78 -33.36
N GLY A 40 6.39 -19.56 -32.34
CA GLY A 40 5.00 -19.76 -31.97
C GLY A 40 4.23 -20.73 -32.88
N MET A 41 4.91 -21.68 -33.51
CA MET A 41 4.33 -22.68 -34.40
C MET A 41 3.69 -23.83 -33.61
N ASN A 42 2.79 -23.50 -32.69
CA ASN A 42 1.98 -24.44 -31.92
C ASN A 42 0.61 -24.67 -32.60
N ASP A 43 0.01 -25.83 -32.38
CA ASP A 43 -1.27 -26.24 -32.98
C ASP A 43 -2.46 -25.40 -32.54
N ASP A 44 -2.39 -24.74 -31.40
CA ASP A 44 -3.40 -23.84 -30.88
C ASP A 44 -3.26 -22.38 -31.35
N LEU A 45 -2.11 -22.04 -31.94
CA LEU A 45 -1.81 -20.69 -32.44
C LEU A 45 -1.76 -20.62 -33.96
N TRP A 46 -1.33 -21.69 -34.63
CA TRP A 46 -1.12 -21.73 -36.06
C TRP A 46 -1.47 -23.09 -36.68
N PRO A 47 -2.47 -23.19 -37.55
CA PRO A 47 -3.35 -22.13 -38.04
C PRO A 47 -4.12 -21.40 -36.95
N PRO A 48 -4.43 -20.09 -37.09
CA PRO A 48 -5.17 -19.39 -36.06
C PRO A 48 -6.60 -19.95 -35.94
N PRO A 49 -7.20 -19.99 -34.75
CA PRO A 49 -8.58 -20.41 -34.60
C PRO A 49 -9.54 -19.44 -35.30
N PRO A 50 -10.63 -19.93 -35.91
CA PRO A 50 -11.60 -19.07 -36.57
C PRO A 50 -12.26 -18.11 -35.57
N ARG A 51 -12.48 -16.87 -36.01
CA ARG A 51 -13.11 -15.81 -35.24
C ARG A 51 -14.12 -15.06 -36.07
N PRO A 52 -15.26 -15.70 -36.47
CA PRO A 52 -16.28 -15.05 -37.25
C PRO A 52 -16.86 -13.83 -36.53
N ASN A 53 -17.26 -12.82 -37.29
CA ASN A 53 -17.94 -11.66 -36.73
C ASN A 53 -19.24 -12.09 -36.04
N PRO A 54 -19.40 -11.86 -34.74
CA PRO A 54 -20.58 -12.33 -34.00
C PRO A 54 -21.88 -11.58 -34.34
N LEU A 55 -21.79 -10.47 -35.05
CA LEU A 55 -22.94 -9.67 -35.48
C LEU A 55 -23.51 -10.12 -36.86
N LEU A 56 -22.87 -11.09 -37.52
CA LEU A 56 -23.29 -11.60 -38.79
C LEU A 56 -23.57 -13.11 -38.74
N PRO A 57 -24.56 -13.61 -39.50
CA PRO A 57 -24.82 -15.05 -39.53
C PRO A 57 -23.62 -15.86 -40.03
N ALA A 58 -23.18 -16.84 -39.27
CA ALA A 58 -21.97 -17.62 -39.54
C ALA A 58 -22.05 -18.37 -40.89
N GLU A 59 -23.24 -18.78 -41.33
CA GLU A 59 -23.45 -19.44 -42.63
C GLU A 59 -23.19 -18.53 -43.81
N LEU A 60 -23.61 -17.26 -43.73
CA LEU A 60 -23.32 -16.26 -44.73
C LEU A 60 -21.85 -15.95 -44.84
N LEU A 61 -21.19 -15.83 -43.67
CA LEU A 61 -19.74 -15.57 -43.63
C LEU A 61 -18.96 -16.74 -44.27
N ARG A 62 -19.34 -17.98 -44.00
CA ARG A 62 -18.71 -19.16 -44.62
C ARG A 62 -18.99 -19.25 -46.09
N ALA A 63 -20.23 -19.05 -46.53
CA ALA A 63 -20.61 -19.05 -47.94
C ALA A 63 -19.92 -17.95 -48.77
N ALA A 64 -19.67 -16.81 -48.15
CA ALA A 64 -18.94 -15.68 -48.75
C ALA A 64 -17.41 -15.84 -48.71
N GLY A 65 -16.88 -16.89 -48.06
CA GLY A 65 -15.43 -17.05 -47.89
C GLY A 65 -14.80 -15.93 -47.08
N ALA A 66 -15.56 -15.36 -46.14
CA ALA A 66 -15.08 -14.23 -45.33
C ALA A 66 -13.89 -14.63 -44.44
N ALA A 67 -12.95 -13.73 -44.27
CA ALA A 67 -11.80 -13.95 -43.38
C ALA A 67 -12.25 -14.37 -41.97
N HIS A 68 -11.57 -15.33 -41.36
CA HIS A 68 -11.81 -15.85 -40.02
C HIS A 68 -13.16 -16.61 -39.87
N ALA A 69 -13.86 -16.95 -40.96
CA ALA A 69 -15.20 -17.52 -40.88
C ALA A 69 -15.23 -19.03 -40.59
N SER A 70 -14.19 -19.76 -40.94
CA SER A 70 -14.10 -21.20 -40.68
C SER A 70 -12.65 -21.70 -40.57
N THR A 71 -12.49 -22.91 -40.02
CA THR A 71 -11.20 -23.57 -39.89
C THR A 71 -10.52 -23.83 -41.23
N GLU A 72 -11.29 -24.12 -42.28
CA GLU A 72 -10.78 -24.35 -43.64
C GLU A 72 -10.20 -23.06 -44.24
N ILE A 73 -10.86 -21.92 -44.00
CA ILE A 73 -10.39 -20.62 -44.46
C ILE A 73 -9.10 -20.23 -43.74
N GLU A 74 -9.03 -20.44 -42.42
CA GLU A 74 -7.82 -20.18 -41.63
C GLU A 74 -6.66 -21.11 -42.06
N LEU A 75 -6.95 -22.37 -42.34
CA LEU A 75 -5.94 -23.31 -42.79
C LEU A 75 -5.38 -22.91 -44.20
N ASP A 76 -6.23 -22.53 -45.11
CA ASP A 76 -5.81 -22.06 -46.45
C ASP A 76 -4.96 -20.78 -46.37
N PHE A 77 -5.39 -19.86 -45.49
CA PHE A 77 -4.60 -18.66 -45.19
C PHE A 77 -3.23 -19.01 -44.60
N ALA A 78 -3.20 -19.88 -43.59
CA ALA A 78 -1.98 -20.29 -42.93
C ALA A 78 -1.02 -21.03 -43.88
N GLN A 79 -1.54 -21.88 -44.77
CA GLN A 79 -0.74 -22.57 -45.82
C GLN A 79 -0.10 -21.59 -46.77
N ARG A 80 -0.85 -20.59 -47.28
CA ARG A 80 -0.33 -19.54 -48.14
C ARG A 80 0.77 -18.71 -47.49
N VAL A 81 0.55 -18.33 -46.22
CA VAL A 81 1.56 -17.62 -45.43
C VAL A 81 2.79 -18.47 -45.21
N HIS A 82 2.61 -19.75 -44.86
CA HIS A 82 3.70 -20.69 -44.62
C HIS A 82 4.57 -20.87 -45.87
N ALA A 83 3.94 -21.09 -47.05
CA ALA A 83 4.64 -21.18 -48.33
C ALA A 83 5.45 -19.91 -48.65
N ARG A 84 4.89 -18.74 -48.36
CA ARG A 84 5.58 -17.45 -48.55
C ARG A 84 6.79 -17.31 -47.62
N LEU A 85 6.65 -17.70 -46.31
CA LEU A 85 7.74 -17.63 -45.36
C LEU A 85 8.92 -18.53 -45.75
N LEU A 86 8.64 -19.72 -46.31
CA LEU A 86 9.67 -20.63 -46.82
C LEU A 86 10.48 -20.04 -47.98
N LEU A 87 9.89 -19.08 -48.74
CA LEU A 87 10.56 -18.40 -49.84
C LEU A 87 11.21 -17.08 -49.42
N ALA A 88 10.98 -16.61 -48.19
CA ALA A 88 11.43 -15.30 -47.74
C ALA A 88 12.93 -15.27 -47.34
N ALA A 89 13.55 -16.43 -47.10
CA ALA A 89 14.97 -16.54 -46.75
C ALA A 89 15.57 -17.87 -47.25
N PRO A 90 16.87 -17.93 -47.55
CA PRO A 90 17.56 -19.18 -47.85
C PRO A 90 17.55 -20.19 -46.70
N GLU A 91 17.54 -19.68 -45.45
CA GLU A 91 17.48 -20.47 -44.23
C GLU A 91 16.25 -20.04 -43.41
N VAL A 92 15.31 -20.98 -43.17
CA VAL A 92 14.09 -20.73 -42.43
C VAL A 92 14.00 -21.77 -41.27
N THR A 93 13.96 -21.28 -40.06
CA THR A 93 13.77 -22.09 -38.86
C THR A 93 12.40 -21.83 -38.26
N PHE A 94 11.63 -22.90 -38.06
CA PHE A 94 10.36 -22.83 -37.34
C PHE A 94 10.55 -23.39 -35.92
N SER A 95 9.95 -22.71 -34.94
CA SER A 95 10.00 -23.17 -33.55
C SER A 95 8.63 -23.13 -32.88
N TYR A 96 8.42 -24.07 -31.95
CA TYR A 96 7.22 -24.17 -31.14
C TYR A 96 7.61 -24.40 -29.66
N ALA A 97 6.75 -24.00 -28.75
CA ALA A 97 6.92 -24.27 -27.33
C ALA A 97 6.43 -25.69 -27.01
N GLN A 98 7.19 -26.46 -26.24
CA GLN A 98 6.82 -27.80 -25.82
C GLN A 98 5.86 -27.78 -24.63
N ALA A 99 5.90 -26.72 -23.81
CA ALA A 99 5.04 -26.52 -22.66
C ALA A 99 4.79 -25.05 -22.36
N ASP A 100 3.65 -24.77 -21.74
CA ASP A 100 3.30 -23.50 -21.15
C ASP A 100 2.79 -23.77 -19.72
N GLY A 101 3.61 -23.46 -18.73
CA GLY A 101 3.37 -23.87 -17.34
C GLY A 101 3.25 -25.40 -17.24
N ASN A 102 2.11 -25.89 -16.79
CA ASN A 102 1.81 -27.34 -16.67
C ASN A 102 1.13 -27.95 -17.92
N ARG A 103 0.87 -27.13 -18.96
CA ARG A 103 0.23 -27.56 -20.19
C ARG A 103 1.27 -28.04 -21.19
N VAL A 104 1.17 -29.28 -21.67
CA VAL A 104 1.99 -29.79 -22.77
C VAL A 104 1.40 -29.28 -24.10
N LEU A 105 2.25 -28.68 -24.93
CA LEU A 105 1.89 -28.13 -26.22
C LEU A 105 2.36 -29.02 -27.36
N ARG A 106 1.73 -28.88 -28.53
CA ARG A 106 2.03 -29.68 -29.73
C ARG A 106 2.46 -28.73 -30.89
N PRO A 107 3.29 -29.23 -31.81
CA PRO A 107 3.64 -28.48 -32.98
C PRO A 107 2.43 -28.28 -33.92
N SER A 108 2.45 -27.20 -34.65
CA SER A 108 1.51 -26.96 -35.75
C SER A 108 1.57 -28.09 -36.79
N PRO A 109 0.43 -28.52 -37.33
CA PRO A 109 0.42 -29.50 -38.43
C PRO A 109 1.20 -29.06 -39.66
N LEU A 110 1.42 -27.75 -39.87
CA LEU A 110 2.17 -27.22 -41.01
C LEU A 110 3.69 -27.46 -40.89
N ILE A 111 4.20 -27.76 -39.71
CA ILE A 111 5.63 -28.04 -39.48
C ILE A 111 5.89 -29.49 -39.04
N ALA A 112 4.85 -30.29 -38.80
CA ALA A 112 5.00 -31.66 -38.22
C ALA A 112 5.82 -32.60 -39.13
N GLY A 113 5.89 -32.38 -40.43
CA GLY A 113 6.69 -33.16 -41.38
C GLY A 113 8.07 -32.61 -41.70
N MET A 114 8.45 -31.50 -41.10
CA MET A 114 9.75 -30.86 -41.36
C MET A 114 10.88 -31.57 -40.62
N PRO A 115 12.12 -31.57 -41.17
CA PRO A 115 13.27 -32.13 -40.43
C PRO A 115 13.54 -31.33 -39.19
N LEU A 116 13.86 -32.01 -38.10
CA LEU A 116 14.32 -31.38 -36.90
C LEU A 116 15.68 -30.75 -37.11
N ALA A 117 15.82 -29.48 -36.77
CA ALA A 117 17.13 -28.85 -36.71
C ALA A 117 17.96 -29.46 -35.56
N GLU A 118 19.28 -29.42 -35.67
CA GLU A 118 20.15 -29.80 -34.57
C GLU A 118 19.78 -29.00 -33.33
N GLN A 119 19.49 -29.68 -32.24
CA GLN A 119 19.18 -29.01 -30.99
C GLN A 119 20.41 -28.23 -30.52
N PHE A 120 20.23 -26.94 -30.29
CA PHE A 120 21.23 -26.13 -29.63
C PHE A 120 21.45 -26.70 -28.21
N SER A 121 22.50 -27.46 -28.03
CA SER A 121 22.86 -28.12 -26.76
C SER A 121 23.67 -27.21 -25.83
N GLY A 122 23.90 -25.97 -26.21
CA GLY A 122 24.64 -25.02 -25.40
C GLY A 122 23.81 -24.44 -24.27
N GLU A 123 24.40 -24.27 -23.10
CA GLU A 123 23.78 -23.53 -22.01
C GLU A 123 23.55 -22.09 -22.51
N VAL A 124 22.27 -21.69 -22.63
CA VAL A 124 21.92 -20.31 -22.99
C VAL A 124 22.19 -19.42 -21.77
N VAL A 125 23.37 -18.84 -21.75
CA VAL A 125 23.67 -17.83 -20.71
C VAL A 125 22.85 -16.58 -21.02
N THR A 126 21.90 -16.26 -20.15
CA THR A 126 21.07 -15.06 -20.32
C THR A 126 21.94 -13.80 -20.39
N LEU A 127 21.47 -12.77 -21.10
CA LEU A 127 22.17 -11.48 -21.16
C LEU A 127 22.47 -10.92 -19.76
N ALA A 128 21.53 -11.05 -18.83
CA ALA A 128 21.73 -10.61 -17.44
C ALA A 128 22.89 -11.37 -16.75
N ARG A 129 23.02 -12.68 -17.01
CA ARG A 129 24.12 -13.50 -16.45
C ARG A 129 25.46 -13.16 -17.10
N ARG A 130 25.47 -12.91 -18.42
CA ARG A 130 26.67 -12.43 -19.14
C ARG A 130 27.13 -11.07 -18.64
N LEU A 131 26.20 -10.09 -18.59
CA LEU A 131 26.50 -8.75 -18.07
C LEU A 131 26.98 -8.81 -16.62
N GLY A 132 26.39 -9.65 -15.77
CA GLY A 132 26.85 -9.87 -14.41
C GLY A 132 28.26 -10.47 -14.31
N ALA A 133 28.60 -11.42 -15.18
CA ALA A 133 29.92 -12.04 -15.21
C ALA A 133 30.99 -11.10 -15.81
N GLU A 134 30.65 -10.38 -16.88
CA GLU A 134 31.55 -9.43 -17.55
C GLU A 134 31.72 -8.13 -16.73
N ALA A 135 30.70 -7.75 -15.93
CA ALA A 135 30.71 -6.56 -15.08
C ALA A 135 31.44 -6.75 -13.74
N GLY A 136 31.99 -7.90 -13.44
CA GLY A 136 32.66 -8.20 -12.17
C GLY A 136 33.81 -7.25 -11.79
N GLY A 137 34.27 -6.42 -12.73
CA GLY A 137 35.21 -5.32 -12.46
C GLY A 137 34.66 -3.91 -12.74
N ALA A 138 33.45 -3.80 -13.33
CA ALA A 138 32.85 -2.52 -13.73
C ALA A 138 31.63 -2.10 -12.88
N CYS A 139 31.13 -3.00 -12.02
CA CYS A 139 30.04 -2.65 -11.10
C CYS A 139 30.60 -1.91 -9.90
N GLN A 140 30.20 -0.65 -9.77
CA GLN A 140 30.49 0.14 -8.59
C GLN A 140 29.43 -0.11 -7.53
N LEU A 141 29.84 -0.52 -6.33
CA LEU A 141 28.93 -0.63 -5.19
C LEU A 141 28.63 0.79 -4.67
N LEU A 142 27.43 1.27 -4.90
CA LEU A 142 26.95 2.54 -4.37
C LEU A 142 26.30 2.31 -3.01
N ALA A 143 26.75 3.04 -2.01
CA ALA A 143 26.08 3.10 -0.72
C ALA A 143 24.83 3.99 -0.85
N ASP A 144 23.67 3.36 -0.97
CA ASP A 144 22.37 4.02 -1.19
C ASP A 144 21.62 4.22 0.14
N ALA A 145 22.30 4.65 1.17
CA ALA A 145 21.75 4.88 2.50
C ALA A 145 21.48 6.35 2.79
N LEU A 146 21.98 7.26 1.95
CA LEU A 146 21.85 8.71 2.10
C LEU A 146 21.18 9.30 0.87
N ALA A 147 20.14 10.07 1.11
CA ALA A 147 19.48 10.95 0.15
C ALA A 147 20.02 12.40 0.35
N PRO A 148 19.73 13.32 -0.55
CA PRO A 148 19.97 14.73 -0.31
C PRO A 148 19.32 15.18 1.01
N PRO A 149 20.01 15.94 1.87
CA PRO A 149 19.41 16.50 3.08
C PRO A 149 18.23 17.41 2.74
N VAL A 150 17.36 17.65 3.70
CA VAL A 150 16.26 18.62 3.53
C VAL A 150 16.87 20.03 3.46
N GLY A 151 16.58 20.76 2.39
CA GLY A 151 17.08 22.11 2.17
C GLY A 151 16.47 23.11 3.15
N HIS A 152 17.22 24.19 3.44
CA HIS A 152 16.70 25.25 4.28
C HIS A 152 15.41 25.84 3.69
N GLY A 153 14.32 25.84 4.47
CA GLY A 153 12.99 26.30 4.01
C GLY A 153 12.21 25.29 3.18
N GLU A 154 12.75 24.11 2.92
CA GLU A 154 12.01 23.01 2.27
C GLU A 154 10.99 22.42 3.26
N THR A 155 9.75 22.29 2.83
CA THR A 155 8.68 21.65 3.62
C THR A 155 8.53 20.20 3.23
N VAL A 156 8.68 19.29 4.19
CA VAL A 156 8.41 17.86 3.97
C VAL A 156 6.99 17.55 4.44
N SER A 157 6.17 17.07 3.52
CA SER A 157 4.80 16.64 3.84
C SER A 157 4.78 15.27 4.52
N GLY A 158 3.68 14.95 5.22
CA GLY A 158 3.45 13.62 5.78
C GLY A 158 3.16 13.58 7.28
N GLY A 159 3.36 14.66 7.99
CA GLY A 159 2.99 14.77 9.41
C GLY A 159 3.60 13.66 10.26
N SER A 160 2.81 13.10 11.19
CA SER A 160 3.20 11.95 12.02
C SER A 160 3.54 10.71 11.20
N GLY A 161 2.92 10.53 10.02
CA GLY A 161 3.19 9.42 9.11
C GLY A 161 4.62 9.42 8.55
N LEU A 162 5.21 10.60 8.30
CA LEU A 162 6.62 10.73 7.92
C LEU A 162 7.54 10.19 9.01
N LEU A 163 7.32 10.60 10.27
CA LEU A 163 8.13 10.16 11.40
C LEU A 163 7.95 8.67 11.68
N ARG A 164 6.71 8.16 11.55
CA ARG A 164 6.44 6.73 11.60
C ARG A 164 7.23 5.95 10.54
N ALA A 165 7.13 6.36 9.29
CA ALA A 165 7.83 5.70 8.20
C ALA A 165 9.36 5.75 8.39
N GLN A 166 9.91 6.89 8.86
CA GLN A 166 11.33 7.04 9.17
C GLN A 166 11.75 6.14 10.35
N ALA A 167 10.90 6.02 11.37
CA ALA A 167 11.16 5.14 12.50
C ALA A 167 11.19 3.67 12.10
N ILE A 168 10.32 3.25 11.17
CA ILE A 168 10.24 1.86 10.70
C ILE A 168 11.34 1.58 9.66
N CYS A 169 11.38 2.36 8.58
CA CYS A 169 12.31 2.17 7.48
C CYS A 169 12.61 3.53 6.80
N PRO A 170 13.81 4.09 6.96
CA PRO A 170 14.16 5.39 6.39
C PRO A 170 13.96 5.50 4.88
N ALA A 171 14.18 4.42 4.13
CA ALA A 171 13.90 4.38 2.69
C ALA A 171 12.41 4.53 2.39
N TRP A 172 11.53 3.97 3.23
CA TRP A 172 10.08 4.17 3.10
C TRP A 172 9.72 5.66 3.22
N ALA A 173 10.21 6.32 4.28
CA ALA A 173 9.98 7.76 4.48
C ALA A 173 10.44 8.58 3.28
N TYR A 174 11.63 8.30 2.77
CA TYR A 174 12.19 9.01 1.62
C TYR A 174 11.37 8.80 0.35
N TYR A 175 11.06 7.55 -0.02
CA TYR A 175 10.33 7.26 -1.26
C TYR A 175 8.90 7.79 -1.23
N GLN A 176 8.20 7.66 -0.10
CA GLN A 176 6.81 8.06 0.00
C GLN A 176 6.66 9.57 0.20
N PHE A 177 7.37 10.15 1.15
CA PHE A 177 7.11 11.52 1.59
C PHE A 177 8.01 12.57 0.92
N ARG A 178 9.22 12.21 0.51
CA ARG A 178 10.11 13.14 -0.19
C ARG A 178 10.05 12.99 -1.72
N LEU A 179 9.93 11.79 -2.23
CA LEU A 179 9.79 11.55 -3.67
C LEU A 179 8.33 11.48 -4.14
N GLY A 180 7.37 11.46 -3.22
CA GLY A 180 5.94 11.44 -3.55
C GLY A 180 5.45 10.09 -4.11
N GLY A 181 6.17 9.00 -3.83
CA GLY A 181 5.73 7.66 -4.20
C GLY A 181 4.41 7.31 -3.50
N LYS A 182 3.44 6.80 -4.26
CA LYS A 182 2.14 6.40 -3.73
C LYS A 182 1.66 5.13 -4.44
N ALA A 183 1.03 4.23 -3.68
CA ALA A 183 0.33 3.10 -4.29
C ALA A 183 -0.87 3.60 -5.11
N MET A 184 -1.22 2.84 -6.14
CA MET A 184 -2.48 3.09 -6.84
C MET A 184 -3.63 2.54 -5.98
N ASP A 185 -4.63 3.38 -5.76
CA ASP A 185 -5.84 2.95 -5.07
C ASP A 185 -6.54 1.85 -5.89
N GLU A 186 -6.80 0.72 -5.26
CA GLU A 186 -7.59 -0.34 -5.90
C GLU A 186 -9.07 0.04 -5.77
N PRO A 187 -9.84 0.01 -6.87
CA PRO A 187 -11.27 0.27 -6.81
C PRO A 187 -11.96 -0.82 -5.98
N VAL A 188 -12.69 -0.40 -4.96
CA VAL A 188 -13.49 -1.28 -4.12
C VAL A 188 -14.98 -0.99 -4.31
N GLU A 189 -15.82 -2.00 -4.18
CA GLU A 189 -17.27 -1.82 -4.12
C GLU A 189 -17.67 -1.34 -2.71
N GLY A 190 -18.28 -0.15 -2.63
CA GLY A 190 -18.69 0.45 -1.36
C GLY A 190 -17.58 1.27 -0.69
N LEU A 191 -17.52 1.22 0.64
CA LEU A 191 -16.54 1.95 1.44
C LEU A 191 -15.39 1.02 1.83
N ASP A 192 -14.17 1.47 1.57
CA ASP A 192 -12.97 0.82 2.05
C ASP A 192 -12.80 0.97 3.59
N PRO A 193 -11.87 0.23 4.21
CA PRO A 193 -11.64 0.33 5.65
C PRO A 193 -11.27 1.74 6.13
N ALA A 194 -10.54 2.52 5.33
CA ALA A 194 -10.13 3.87 5.67
C ALA A 194 -11.34 4.83 5.66
N ALA A 195 -12.19 4.75 4.63
CA ALA A 195 -13.44 5.50 4.55
C ALA A 195 -14.40 5.18 5.71
N ARG A 196 -14.50 3.90 6.10
CA ARG A 196 -15.27 3.50 7.29
C ARG A 196 -14.68 4.04 8.58
N GLY A 197 -13.35 4.10 8.68
CA GLY A 197 -12.66 4.74 9.80
C GLY A 197 -13.01 6.23 9.88
N THR A 198 -12.89 6.96 8.77
CA THR A 198 -13.27 8.37 8.68
C THR A 198 -14.70 8.63 9.17
N LEU A 199 -15.66 7.82 8.73
CA LEU A 199 -17.06 7.94 9.19
C LEU A 199 -17.24 7.76 10.70
N VAL A 200 -16.45 6.87 11.32
CA VAL A 200 -16.49 6.71 12.80
C VAL A 200 -15.95 7.94 13.51
N HIS A 201 -14.85 8.52 13.03
CA HIS A 201 -14.28 9.76 13.58
C HIS A 201 -15.27 10.91 13.44
N GLU A 202 -15.84 11.14 12.26
CA GLU A 202 -16.82 12.19 12.01
C GLU A 202 -18.09 12.01 12.88
N ALA A 203 -18.57 10.77 13.08
CA ALA A 203 -19.74 10.50 13.92
C ALA A 203 -19.45 10.76 15.41
N LEU A 204 -18.26 10.35 15.89
CA LEU A 204 -17.83 10.62 17.27
C LEU A 204 -17.58 12.11 17.51
N GLU A 205 -16.99 12.80 16.54
CA GLU A 205 -16.81 14.24 16.56
C GLU A 205 -18.17 14.96 16.69
N ALA A 206 -19.13 14.62 15.82
CA ALA A 206 -20.47 15.20 15.83
C ALA A 206 -21.18 14.96 17.18
N PHE A 207 -21.06 13.73 17.72
CA PHE A 207 -21.63 13.38 19.01
C PHE A 207 -21.02 14.22 20.14
N TRP A 208 -19.69 14.26 20.26
CA TRP A 208 -19.01 14.93 21.36
C TRP A 208 -19.07 16.47 21.26
N LYS A 209 -19.15 17.04 20.07
CA LYS A 209 -19.43 18.48 19.90
C LYS A 209 -20.79 18.87 20.46
N SER A 210 -21.76 17.96 20.44
CA SER A 210 -23.12 18.20 20.98
C SER A 210 -23.18 17.96 22.48
N ILE A 211 -22.60 16.89 23.00
CA ILE A 211 -22.79 16.43 24.39
C ILE A 211 -21.76 17.01 25.36
N ARG A 212 -20.51 17.09 24.95
CA ARG A 212 -19.36 17.74 25.58
C ARG A 212 -18.92 17.23 26.95
N THR A 213 -19.78 16.70 27.81
CA THR A 213 -19.39 16.32 29.19
C THR A 213 -19.81 14.91 29.55
N SER A 214 -19.06 14.28 30.44
CA SER A 214 -19.41 12.98 31.04
C SER A 214 -20.72 13.03 31.80
N ALA A 215 -21.00 14.16 32.50
CA ALA A 215 -22.23 14.36 33.23
C ALA A 215 -23.46 14.41 32.31
N ALA A 216 -23.35 15.08 31.15
CA ALA A 216 -24.42 15.09 30.15
C ALA A 216 -24.67 13.69 29.58
N LEU A 217 -23.60 12.90 29.27
CA LEU A 217 -23.74 11.52 28.82
C LEU A 217 -24.40 10.64 29.90
N ALA A 218 -23.99 10.76 31.14
CA ALA A 218 -24.55 9.98 32.27
C ALA A 218 -26.02 10.30 32.56
N ALA A 219 -26.45 11.56 32.32
CA ALA A 219 -27.84 11.99 32.51
C ALA A 219 -28.79 11.54 31.40
N MET A 220 -28.25 10.99 30.28
CA MET A 220 -29.09 10.54 29.16
C MET A 220 -29.77 9.21 29.47
N GLY A 221 -31.10 9.18 29.34
CA GLY A 221 -31.80 7.90 29.22
C GLY A 221 -31.52 7.25 27.86
N GLU A 222 -31.76 5.97 27.77
CA GLU A 222 -31.43 5.16 26.58
C GLU A 222 -32.03 5.74 25.29
N ALA A 223 -33.31 6.13 25.29
CA ALA A 223 -33.97 6.68 24.11
C ALA A 223 -33.33 7.99 23.62
N VAL A 224 -32.91 8.87 24.57
CA VAL A 224 -32.25 10.15 24.25
C VAL A 224 -30.85 9.90 23.70
N ARG A 225 -30.12 8.90 24.24
CA ARG A 225 -28.82 8.50 23.78
C ARG A 225 -28.88 7.96 22.35
N GLN A 226 -29.84 7.06 22.06
CA GLN A 226 -30.06 6.52 20.72
C GLN A 226 -30.40 7.63 19.71
N GLN A 227 -31.24 8.59 20.09
CA GLN A 227 -31.56 9.72 19.23
C GLN A 227 -30.34 10.59 18.94
N ALA A 228 -29.49 10.85 19.95
CA ALA A 228 -28.26 11.62 19.79
C ALA A 228 -27.25 10.90 18.88
N ILE A 229 -27.11 9.57 19.02
CA ILE A 229 -26.29 8.75 18.16
C ILE A 229 -26.79 8.81 16.71
N ALA A 230 -28.08 8.59 16.48
CA ALA A 230 -28.67 8.64 15.12
C ALA A 230 -28.46 10.02 14.46
N GLN A 231 -28.58 11.10 15.22
CA GLN A 231 -28.32 12.45 14.72
C GLN A 231 -26.85 12.67 14.36
N ALA A 232 -25.93 12.18 15.19
CA ALA A 232 -24.49 12.26 14.93
C ALA A 232 -24.08 11.46 13.67
N VAL A 233 -24.62 10.25 13.53
CA VAL A 233 -24.39 9.38 12.36
C VAL A 233 -24.97 10.02 11.09
N ALA A 234 -26.17 10.59 11.15
CA ALA A 234 -26.76 11.28 10.00
C ALA A 234 -25.92 12.48 9.55
N THR A 235 -25.38 13.24 10.53
CA THR A 235 -24.48 14.37 10.28
C THR A 235 -23.19 13.91 9.62
N ALA A 236 -22.55 12.86 10.14
CA ALA A 236 -21.31 12.30 9.59
C ALA A 236 -21.51 11.79 8.16
N LEU A 237 -22.55 11.01 7.89
CA LEU A 237 -22.84 10.51 6.54
C LEU A 237 -23.07 11.65 5.54
N GLN A 238 -23.74 12.72 5.95
CA GLN A 238 -23.96 13.88 5.10
C GLN A 238 -22.65 14.63 4.83
N ALA A 239 -21.80 14.84 5.85
CA ALA A 239 -20.52 15.50 5.71
C ALA A 239 -19.60 14.71 4.79
N PHE A 240 -19.53 13.39 4.97
CA PHE A 240 -18.74 12.47 4.15
C PHE A 240 -19.14 12.49 2.66
N GLU A 241 -20.46 12.44 2.38
CA GLU A 241 -20.96 12.51 1.00
C GLU A 241 -20.61 13.86 0.35
N LEU A 242 -20.68 14.94 1.10
CA LEU A 242 -20.37 16.29 0.62
C LEU A 242 -18.88 16.47 0.34
N ASP A 243 -18.02 16.07 1.27
CA ASP A 243 -16.55 16.20 1.15
C ASP A 243 -16.02 15.40 -0.03
N ARG A 244 -16.46 14.16 -0.18
CA ARG A 244 -16.04 13.28 -1.27
C ARG A 244 -16.80 13.50 -2.58
N ARG A 245 -17.80 14.37 -2.60
CA ARG A 245 -18.67 14.65 -3.76
C ARG A 245 -19.29 13.39 -4.35
N ILE A 246 -19.75 12.49 -3.48
CA ILE A 246 -20.43 11.24 -3.84
C ILE A 246 -21.83 11.21 -3.26
N THR A 247 -22.67 10.34 -3.78
CA THR A 247 -23.97 9.99 -3.18
C THR A 247 -23.99 8.50 -2.97
N LEU A 248 -24.12 8.07 -1.72
CA LEU A 248 -24.26 6.65 -1.40
C LEU A 248 -25.63 6.15 -1.83
N PRO A 249 -25.75 4.94 -2.44
CA PRO A 249 -27.05 4.33 -2.70
C PRO A 249 -27.89 4.27 -1.43
N ALA A 250 -29.17 4.58 -1.49
CA ALA A 250 -30.03 4.73 -0.32
C ALA A 250 -29.96 3.52 0.63
N ARG A 251 -30.04 2.30 0.08
CA ARG A 251 -29.96 1.08 0.88
C ARG A 251 -28.61 0.86 1.53
N PHE A 252 -27.52 1.23 0.85
CA PHE A 252 -26.17 1.16 1.39
C PHE A 252 -25.98 2.16 2.53
N ARG A 253 -26.47 3.38 2.34
CA ARG A 253 -26.45 4.44 3.36
C ARG A 253 -27.20 4.03 4.62
N GLU A 254 -28.40 3.41 4.48
CA GLU A 254 -29.15 2.86 5.62
C GLU A 254 -28.35 1.78 6.38
N LEU A 255 -27.72 0.84 5.69
CA LEU A 255 -26.91 -0.21 6.32
C LEU A 255 -25.70 0.36 7.06
N GLU A 256 -25.01 1.33 6.48
CA GLU A 256 -23.88 2.00 7.16
C GLU A 256 -24.37 2.82 8.36
N ALA A 257 -25.52 3.46 8.30
CA ALA A 257 -26.10 4.16 9.45
C ALA A 257 -26.34 3.18 10.62
N VAL A 258 -27.01 2.07 10.38
CA VAL A 258 -27.28 1.03 11.41
C VAL A 258 -25.97 0.51 12.00
N ARG A 259 -24.98 0.22 11.17
CA ARG A 259 -23.66 -0.25 11.62
C ARG A 259 -22.95 0.77 12.52
N LEU A 260 -22.99 2.06 12.14
CA LEU A 260 -22.38 3.13 12.92
C LEU A 260 -23.11 3.35 14.24
N GLU A 261 -24.44 3.34 14.23
CA GLU A 261 -25.25 3.47 15.43
C GLU A 261 -24.95 2.38 16.46
N GLU A 262 -24.87 1.13 16.02
CA GLU A 262 -24.50 -0.02 16.87
C GLU A 262 -23.09 0.14 17.43
N LEU A 263 -22.13 0.54 16.59
CA LEU A 263 -20.74 0.73 16.99
C LEU A 263 -20.58 1.85 18.02
N LEU A 264 -21.25 2.98 17.80
CA LEU A 264 -21.23 4.11 18.73
C LEU A 264 -21.89 3.76 20.05
N ASP A 265 -23.01 3.05 20.07
CA ASP A 265 -23.70 2.67 21.28
C ASP A 265 -22.83 1.74 22.16
N VAL A 266 -22.17 0.77 21.53
CA VAL A 266 -21.19 -0.10 22.22
C VAL A 266 -20.04 0.73 22.78
N TRP A 267 -19.48 1.66 22.01
CA TRP A 267 -18.38 2.50 22.48
C TRP A 267 -18.78 3.45 23.61
N LEU A 268 -19.90 4.13 23.50
CA LEU A 268 -20.40 5.06 24.52
C LEU A 268 -20.73 4.33 25.83
N THR A 269 -21.04 3.04 25.77
CA THR A 269 -21.17 2.20 26.97
C THR A 269 -19.81 2.02 27.69
N VAL A 270 -18.69 2.01 26.98
CA VAL A 270 -17.34 2.02 27.61
C VAL A 270 -17.05 3.39 28.19
N GLU A 271 -17.35 4.45 27.48
CA GLU A 271 -17.16 5.83 27.96
C GLU A 271 -17.94 6.12 29.25
N SER A 272 -19.18 5.61 29.38
CA SER A 272 -20.00 5.79 30.56
C SER A 272 -19.47 5.09 31.82
N LYS A 273 -18.53 4.18 31.69
CA LYS A 273 -17.87 3.47 32.81
C LYS A 273 -16.60 4.17 33.30
N ARG A 274 -16.22 5.31 32.75
CA ARG A 274 -15.09 6.11 33.22
C ARG A 274 -15.41 6.64 34.63
N GLY A 275 -14.44 6.48 35.54
CA GLY A 275 -14.61 6.87 36.93
C GLY A 275 -14.42 8.36 37.20
N LEU A 276 -13.74 9.08 36.31
CA LEU A 276 -13.47 10.51 36.44
C LEU A 276 -14.39 11.33 35.54
N GLU A 277 -14.88 12.43 36.06
CA GLU A 277 -15.63 13.40 35.24
C GLU A 277 -14.71 14.15 34.30
N PHE A 278 -15.21 14.39 33.09
CA PHE A 278 -14.45 15.09 32.06
C PHE A 278 -15.34 16.02 31.21
N GLU A 279 -14.69 17.01 30.62
CA GLU A 279 -15.23 17.87 29.57
C GLU A 279 -14.41 17.67 28.27
N VAL A 280 -15.08 17.43 27.15
CA VAL A 280 -14.45 17.41 25.85
C VAL A 280 -14.17 18.84 25.42
N ILE A 281 -12.91 19.23 25.39
CA ILE A 281 -12.47 20.60 25.08
C ILE A 281 -12.10 20.78 23.62
N ALA A 282 -11.73 19.69 22.92
CA ALA A 282 -11.41 19.70 21.49
C ALA A 282 -11.84 18.40 20.81
N CYS A 283 -12.30 18.53 19.55
CA CYS A 283 -12.54 17.42 18.63
C CYS A 283 -11.96 17.80 17.27
N GLU A 284 -11.25 16.84 16.61
CA GLU A 284 -10.61 17.01 15.29
C GLU A 284 -9.81 18.33 15.22
N GLN A 285 -9.02 18.57 16.28
CA GLN A 285 -8.27 19.82 16.38
C GLN A 285 -6.99 19.75 15.57
N PRO A 286 -6.80 20.60 14.54
CA PRO A 286 -5.54 20.68 13.84
C PRO A 286 -4.47 21.30 14.72
N GLY A 287 -3.29 20.73 14.69
CA GLY A 287 -2.08 21.22 15.33
C GLY A 287 -0.91 21.22 14.36
N GLU A 288 0.10 21.99 14.66
CA GLU A 288 1.33 22.06 13.90
C GLU A 288 2.51 22.24 14.87
N VAL A 289 3.57 21.51 14.66
CA VAL A 289 4.79 21.59 15.44
C VAL A 289 6.00 21.50 14.51
N ASP A 290 7.01 22.35 14.76
CA ASP A 290 8.28 22.28 14.07
C ASP A 290 9.28 21.45 14.89
N ILE A 291 9.77 20.34 14.29
CA ILE A 291 10.76 19.46 14.89
C ILE A 291 11.97 19.41 13.96
N GLU A 292 13.14 19.89 14.41
CA GLU A 292 14.36 19.94 13.60
C GLU A 292 14.16 20.65 12.23
N GLU A 293 13.37 21.73 12.20
CA GLU A 293 12.96 22.48 11.00
C GLU A 293 12.00 21.70 10.07
N ILE A 294 11.52 20.53 10.48
CA ILE A 294 10.50 19.77 9.77
C ILE A 294 9.14 20.11 10.36
N ARG A 295 8.27 20.63 9.50
CA ARG A 295 6.91 20.96 9.90
C ARG A 295 6.02 19.72 9.91
N VAL A 296 5.56 19.36 11.09
CA VAL A 296 4.69 18.21 11.33
C VAL A 296 3.27 18.71 11.59
N LYS A 297 2.35 18.39 10.69
CA LYS A 297 0.91 18.64 10.88
C LYS A 297 0.28 17.45 11.57
N LEU A 298 -0.57 17.73 12.53
CA LEU A 298 -1.25 16.76 13.34
C LEU A 298 -2.74 17.11 13.37
N VAL A 299 -3.57 16.11 13.57
CA VAL A 299 -4.96 16.29 13.98
C VAL A 299 -5.17 15.42 15.20
N VAL A 300 -5.73 15.98 16.25
CA VAL A 300 -6.09 15.26 17.47
C VAL A 300 -7.57 15.00 17.44
N ASP A 301 -7.94 13.74 17.49
CA ASP A 301 -9.33 13.33 17.39
C ASP A 301 -10.16 13.90 18.55
N ARG A 302 -9.60 13.83 19.79
CA ARG A 302 -10.28 14.34 20.97
C ARG A 302 -9.31 14.68 22.12
N ILE A 303 -9.60 15.77 22.81
CA ILE A 303 -8.96 16.15 24.07
C ILE A 303 -10.02 16.29 25.15
N ASP A 304 -9.85 15.54 26.24
CA ASP A 304 -10.67 15.66 27.43
C ASP A 304 -9.94 16.41 28.51
N ARG A 305 -10.62 17.28 29.22
CA ARG A 305 -10.11 17.95 30.42
C ARG A 305 -10.83 17.38 31.64
N LEU A 306 -10.06 16.92 32.61
CA LEU A 306 -10.54 16.47 33.91
C LEU A 306 -10.91 17.68 34.80
N THR A 307 -11.65 17.42 35.88
CA THR A 307 -12.09 18.47 36.83
C THR A 307 -10.94 19.17 37.53
N ASP A 308 -9.77 18.54 37.62
CA ASP A 308 -8.54 19.11 38.21
C ASP A 308 -7.67 19.87 37.18
N GLY A 309 -8.12 19.98 35.93
CA GLY A 309 -7.44 20.68 34.82
C GLY A 309 -6.53 19.82 33.97
N ARG A 310 -6.16 18.61 34.41
CA ARG A 310 -5.33 17.67 33.63
C ARG A 310 -6.04 17.26 32.34
N GLN A 311 -5.27 16.93 31.30
CA GLN A 311 -5.80 16.60 29.99
C GLN A 311 -5.47 15.18 29.55
N ILE A 312 -6.41 14.58 28.83
CA ILE A 312 -6.29 13.26 28.22
C ILE A 312 -6.41 13.40 26.73
N ILE A 313 -5.44 12.87 25.99
CA ILE A 313 -5.50 12.82 24.53
C ILE A 313 -6.00 11.46 24.08
N ILE A 314 -7.01 11.46 23.23
CA ILE A 314 -7.69 10.28 22.73
C ILE A 314 -7.63 10.29 21.20
N ASP A 315 -7.17 9.18 20.62
CA ASP A 315 -7.16 8.92 19.18
C ASP A 315 -8.00 7.68 18.90
N TYR A 316 -8.97 7.78 18.01
CA TYR A 316 -9.89 6.70 17.69
C TYR A 316 -9.28 5.72 16.70
N LYS A 317 -9.38 4.44 17.00
CA LYS A 317 -8.91 3.38 16.10
C LYS A 317 -10.01 2.34 15.86
N THR A 318 -10.30 2.10 14.58
CA THR A 318 -11.27 1.11 14.12
C THR A 318 -10.60 -0.19 13.65
N GLY A 319 -9.27 -0.22 13.60
CA GLY A 319 -8.47 -1.39 13.25
C GLY A 319 -8.08 -2.23 14.48
N ALA A 320 -7.80 -3.51 14.25
CA ALA A 320 -7.41 -4.44 15.32
C ALA A 320 -5.96 -4.25 15.79
N GLY A 321 -5.07 -3.77 14.93
CA GLY A 321 -3.62 -3.67 15.18
C GLY A 321 -3.20 -2.35 15.80
N ILE A 322 -3.33 -2.20 17.11
CA ILE A 322 -2.77 -1.08 17.85
C ILE A 322 -1.58 -1.61 18.64
N ASP A 323 -0.40 -1.05 18.44
CA ASP A 323 0.80 -1.41 19.19
C ASP A 323 1.42 -0.18 19.85
N THR A 324 1.40 -0.17 21.19
CA THR A 324 2.01 0.85 22.03
C THR A 324 3.36 0.41 22.60
N LYS A 325 3.80 -0.83 22.31
CA LYS A 325 5.03 -1.41 22.89
C LYS A 325 6.26 -0.58 22.56
N ASN A 326 6.30 -0.02 21.36
CA ASN A 326 7.45 0.76 20.90
C ASN A 326 7.53 2.17 21.48
N TRP A 327 6.62 2.58 22.35
CA TRP A 327 6.68 3.90 23.00
C TRP A 327 7.84 4.05 23.99
N GLY A 328 8.31 2.94 24.57
CA GLY A 328 9.51 2.90 25.39
C GLY A 328 10.81 2.64 24.62
N GLU A 329 10.72 2.37 23.32
CA GLU A 329 11.86 1.98 22.51
C GLU A 329 12.60 3.19 21.90
N GLN A 330 13.76 2.91 21.29
CA GLN A 330 14.57 3.93 20.61
C GLN A 330 13.88 4.48 19.35
N ARG A 331 13.00 3.69 18.72
CA ARG A 331 12.26 4.05 17.51
C ARG A 331 10.76 3.91 17.74
N ILE A 332 10.11 5.05 17.88
CA ILE A 332 8.67 5.11 18.15
C ILE A 332 7.93 4.96 16.81
N THR A 333 7.29 3.82 16.59
CA THR A 333 6.59 3.51 15.34
C THR A 333 5.13 3.98 15.30
N GLU A 334 4.57 4.40 16.44
CA GLU A 334 3.26 5.08 16.55
C GLU A 334 3.46 6.45 17.21
N PRO A 335 4.01 7.45 16.48
CA PRO A 335 4.47 8.70 17.07
C PRO A 335 3.37 9.75 17.30
N GLN A 336 2.15 9.58 16.78
CA GLN A 336 1.10 10.60 16.78
C GLN A 336 0.79 11.13 18.19
N LEU A 337 0.45 10.26 19.11
CA LEU A 337 0.15 10.63 20.50
C LEU A 337 1.39 11.12 21.27
N PRO A 338 2.57 10.46 21.19
CA PRO A 338 3.81 10.98 21.74
C PRO A 338 4.20 12.38 21.25
N ILE A 339 4.01 12.71 19.98
CA ILE A 339 4.29 14.06 19.44
C ILE A 339 3.43 15.09 20.17
N TYR A 340 2.16 14.81 20.31
CA TYR A 340 1.24 15.75 20.93
C TYR A 340 1.56 15.98 22.40
N ALA A 341 1.78 14.90 23.16
CA ALA A 341 2.08 14.99 24.58
C ALA A 341 3.45 15.61 24.88
N ALA A 342 4.46 15.32 24.05
CA ALA A 342 5.82 15.78 24.33
C ALA A 342 6.17 17.16 23.74
N LEU A 343 5.45 17.61 22.72
CA LEU A 343 5.86 18.78 21.92
C LEU A 343 4.77 19.86 21.76
N VAL A 344 3.50 19.53 22.04
CA VAL A 344 2.39 20.46 21.81
C VAL A 344 1.71 20.88 23.09
N ASN A 345 1.57 19.98 24.06
CA ASN A 345 0.77 20.23 25.26
C ASN A 345 1.40 19.64 26.53
N ASP A 346 1.78 20.52 27.45
CA ASP A 346 2.43 20.14 28.72
C ASP A 346 1.45 19.70 29.83
N GLU A 347 0.13 19.84 29.65
CA GLU A 347 -0.91 19.49 30.63
C GLU A 347 -1.41 18.05 30.50
N VAL A 348 -0.81 17.26 29.60
CA VAL A 348 -1.23 15.90 29.28
C VAL A 348 -0.83 14.95 30.38
N THR A 349 -1.80 14.21 30.92
CA THR A 349 -1.60 13.18 31.94
C THR A 349 -1.84 11.76 31.40
N ALA A 350 -2.47 11.61 30.25
CA ALA A 350 -2.68 10.32 29.59
C ALA A 350 -2.79 10.47 28.08
N VAL A 351 -2.27 9.49 27.39
CA VAL A 351 -2.41 9.32 25.94
C VAL A 351 -2.94 7.93 25.63
N VAL A 352 -4.04 7.85 24.88
CA VAL A 352 -4.73 6.60 24.66
C VAL A 352 -5.28 6.48 23.24
N PHE A 353 -5.21 5.29 22.72
CA PHE A 353 -6.02 4.85 21.59
C PHE A 353 -7.37 4.34 22.11
N ALA A 354 -8.43 4.85 21.58
CA ALA A 354 -9.78 4.36 21.79
C ALA A 354 -10.13 3.32 20.71
N LYS A 355 -10.11 2.04 21.07
CA LYS A 355 -10.48 0.94 20.18
C LYS A 355 -11.99 0.88 20.01
N VAL A 356 -12.48 1.51 18.96
CA VAL A 356 -13.90 1.56 18.63
C VAL A 356 -14.27 0.32 17.79
N LEU A 357 -14.57 -0.78 18.47
CA LEU A 357 -14.86 -2.09 17.89
C LEU A 357 -16.13 -2.66 18.53
N LEU A 358 -16.90 -3.46 17.80
CA LEU A 358 -18.04 -4.19 18.35
C LEU A 358 -17.57 -5.28 19.32
N ASP A 359 -16.47 -5.96 18.99
CA ASP A 359 -15.86 -6.95 19.89
C ASP A 359 -14.65 -6.31 20.62
N LYS A 360 -14.67 -6.39 21.95
CA LYS A 360 -13.59 -5.91 22.82
C LYS A 360 -13.22 -4.43 22.66
N PRO A 361 -14.19 -3.50 22.73
CA PRO A 361 -13.88 -2.08 22.79
C PRO A 361 -13.09 -1.77 24.06
N ALA A 362 -12.03 -0.94 23.96
CA ALA A 362 -11.17 -0.64 25.10
C ALA A 362 -10.35 0.63 24.87
N PHE A 363 -9.89 1.26 25.94
CA PHE A 363 -8.78 2.19 25.91
C PHE A 363 -7.46 1.44 25.98
N VAL A 364 -6.49 1.83 25.16
CA VAL A 364 -5.14 1.26 25.12
C VAL A 364 -4.13 2.41 25.10
N GLY A 365 -3.28 2.49 26.11
CA GLY A 365 -2.32 3.58 26.19
C GLY A 365 -1.62 3.59 27.54
N VAL A 366 -1.14 4.76 27.92
CA VAL A 366 -0.46 4.99 29.19
C VAL A 366 -0.93 6.28 29.85
N ALA A 367 -0.85 6.34 31.15
CA ALA A 367 -1.19 7.49 31.97
C ALA A 367 -0.09 7.76 33.01
N ASP A 368 -0.05 8.99 33.51
CA ASP A 368 0.80 9.38 34.62
C ASP A 368 0.46 8.54 35.88
N GLU A 369 -0.84 8.50 36.22
CA GLU A 369 -1.35 7.81 37.37
C GLU A 369 -2.28 6.66 37.00
N LYS A 370 -2.47 5.76 37.95
CA LYS A 370 -3.44 4.68 37.85
C LYS A 370 -4.88 5.20 37.91
N ASP A 371 -5.79 4.41 37.31
CA ASP A 371 -7.24 4.61 37.36
C ASP A 371 -7.76 5.91 36.70
N ILE A 372 -6.94 6.58 35.84
CA ILE A 372 -7.39 7.73 35.02
C ILE A 372 -8.42 7.27 33.96
N LEU A 373 -8.16 6.12 33.34
CA LEU A 373 -9.06 5.51 32.35
C LEU A 373 -9.17 3.99 32.58
N PRO A 374 -10.34 3.40 32.28
CA PRO A 374 -10.54 1.96 32.42
C PRO A 374 -9.53 1.16 31.59
N GLY A 375 -8.75 0.28 32.23
CA GLY A 375 -7.82 -0.61 31.57
C GLY A 375 -6.46 0.01 31.20
N VAL A 376 -6.29 1.33 31.36
CA VAL A 376 -5.03 2.02 31.13
C VAL A 376 -4.16 1.97 32.39
N GLN A 377 -2.88 1.65 32.22
CA GLN A 377 -1.92 1.53 33.32
C GLN A 377 -1.18 2.86 33.52
N GLY A 378 -0.97 3.23 34.77
CA GLY A 378 -0.10 4.35 35.14
C GLY A 378 1.38 4.00 35.05
N ILE A 379 2.24 5.02 34.97
CA ILE A 379 3.69 4.83 35.07
C ILE A 379 4.00 4.35 36.48
N GLY A 380 4.84 3.32 36.61
CA GLY A 380 5.16 2.66 37.90
C GLY A 380 4.14 1.61 38.34
N ASP A 381 3.06 1.36 37.61
CA ASP A 381 2.15 0.25 37.88
C ASP A 381 2.84 -1.09 37.53
N GLU A 382 2.76 -2.09 38.40
CA GLU A 382 3.37 -3.44 38.20
C GLU A 382 2.89 -4.13 36.91
N LYS A 383 1.71 -3.78 36.41
CA LYS A 383 1.14 -4.33 35.16
C LYS A 383 1.59 -3.60 33.93
N GLN A 384 2.14 -2.41 34.09
CA GLN A 384 2.69 -1.63 32.98
C GLN A 384 4.01 -2.29 32.52
N LYS A 385 4.15 -2.56 31.21
CA LYS A 385 5.28 -3.29 30.62
C LYS A 385 5.98 -2.54 29.47
N ILE A 386 5.49 -1.35 29.16
CA ILE A 386 6.03 -0.54 28.05
C ILE A 386 7.27 0.22 28.55
N PHE A 387 7.23 0.71 29.77
CA PHE A 387 8.28 1.52 30.38
C PHE A 387 8.89 0.81 31.59
N ASP A 388 10.19 0.56 31.55
CA ASP A 388 10.91 -0.01 32.67
C ASP A 388 10.98 1.05 33.78
N PRO A 389 10.48 0.77 35.01
CA PRO A 389 10.53 1.73 36.12
C PRO A 389 11.95 2.20 36.48
N ALA A 390 12.99 1.42 36.16
CA ALA A 390 14.37 1.82 36.39
C ALA A 390 14.83 2.93 35.45
N GLU A 391 14.29 2.97 34.19
CA GLU A 391 14.60 3.98 33.20
C GLU A 391 13.55 5.11 33.19
N PHE A 392 12.30 4.80 33.53
CA PHE A 392 11.16 5.72 33.50
C PHE A 392 10.49 5.79 34.90
N PRO A 393 11.10 6.51 35.84
CA PRO A 393 10.59 6.58 37.22
C PRO A 393 9.27 7.37 37.33
N ASP A 394 8.97 8.24 36.38
CA ASP A 394 7.81 9.13 36.39
C ASP A 394 7.38 9.53 34.97
N TRP A 395 6.26 10.25 34.86
CA TRP A 395 5.72 10.77 33.62
C TRP A 395 6.65 11.74 32.90
N VAL A 396 7.42 12.52 33.67
CA VAL A 396 8.37 13.50 33.10
C VAL A 396 9.49 12.79 32.35
N ALA A 397 9.94 11.64 32.86
CA ALA A 397 10.94 10.81 32.17
C ALA A 397 10.39 10.26 30.85
N VAL A 398 9.13 9.83 30.81
CA VAL A 398 8.46 9.36 29.58
C VAL A 398 8.36 10.49 28.55
N ILE A 399 7.87 11.66 28.93
CA ILE A 399 7.76 12.83 28.06
C ILE A 399 9.13 13.26 27.52
N THR A 400 10.15 13.23 28.38
CA THR A 400 11.53 13.57 27.97
C THR A 400 12.07 12.57 26.95
N HIS A 401 11.87 11.27 27.20
CA HIS A 401 12.22 10.21 26.25
C HIS A 401 11.54 10.40 24.89
N TRP A 402 10.23 10.61 24.87
CA TRP A 402 9.51 10.84 23.63
C TRP A 402 10.05 12.05 22.86
N ARG A 403 10.29 13.16 23.55
CA ARG A 403 10.88 14.37 22.94
C ARG A 403 12.22 14.06 22.26
N GLU A 404 13.13 13.42 23.00
CA GLU A 404 14.45 13.08 22.47
C GLU A 404 14.39 12.13 21.26
N ARG A 405 13.54 11.09 21.33
CA ARG A 405 13.41 10.10 20.23
C ARG A 405 12.80 10.74 18.98
N LEU A 406 11.77 11.56 19.14
CA LEU A 406 11.14 12.28 18.05
C LEU A 406 12.11 13.25 17.38
N HIS A 407 12.88 14.01 18.15
CA HIS A 407 13.95 14.88 17.61
C HIS A 407 15.02 14.07 16.86
N ALA A 408 15.45 12.93 17.40
CA ALA A 408 16.43 12.08 16.75
C ALA A 408 15.92 11.56 15.37
N VAL A 409 14.68 11.10 15.31
CA VAL A 409 14.05 10.62 14.06
C VAL A 409 13.87 11.77 13.06
N ALA A 410 13.39 12.93 13.50
CA ALA A 410 13.26 14.11 12.64
C ALA A 410 14.60 14.59 12.08
N LYS A 411 15.65 14.56 12.90
CA LYS A 411 17.02 14.87 12.46
C LYS A 411 17.52 13.89 11.39
N GLU A 412 17.20 12.60 11.50
CA GLU A 412 17.53 11.64 10.44
C GLU A 412 16.88 12.01 9.10
N VAL A 413 15.61 12.45 9.11
CA VAL A 413 14.91 12.93 7.90
C VAL A 413 15.63 14.15 7.34
N LYS A 414 15.95 15.13 8.20
CA LYS A 414 16.66 16.35 7.83
C LYS A 414 18.02 16.04 7.20
N ASP A 415 18.77 15.12 7.80
CA ASP A 415 20.11 14.72 7.35
C ASP A 415 20.06 13.82 6.09
N GLY A 416 18.88 13.47 5.57
CA GLY A 416 18.72 12.65 4.39
C GLY A 416 18.97 11.15 4.63
N ARG A 417 18.80 10.65 5.85
CA ARG A 417 18.88 9.20 6.10
C ARG A 417 17.78 8.47 5.36
N ALA A 418 18.17 7.62 4.41
CA ALA A 418 17.25 6.88 3.52
C ALA A 418 17.63 5.39 3.37
N GLY A 419 18.32 4.83 4.35
CA GLY A 419 18.74 3.43 4.34
C GLY A 419 17.55 2.46 4.38
N ARG A 420 17.66 1.34 3.68
CA ARG A 420 16.67 0.24 3.70
C ARG A 420 16.92 -0.67 4.90
N VAL A 421 16.67 -0.17 6.10
CA VAL A 421 16.84 -0.87 7.38
C VAL A 421 15.52 -0.87 8.12
N PHE A 422 15.09 -2.01 8.60
CA PHE A 422 13.87 -2.21 9.40
C PHE A 422 14.08 -3.39 10.35
N ALA A 423 13.36 -3.41 11.47
CA ALA A 423 13.47 -4.45 12.47
C ALA A 423 12.70 -5.72 12.07
N ASP A 424 11.44 -5.57 11.68
CA ASP A 424 10.58 -6.67 11.25
C ASP A 424 9.92 -6.30 9.90
N GLU A 425 9.78 -7.28 9.01
CA GLU A 425 9.11 -7.12 7.73
C GLU A 425 7.60 -6.89 7.88
N ASN A 426 7.01 -7.39 8.96
CA ASN A 426 5.59 -7.15 9.28
C ASN A 426 5.30 -5.66 9.52
N ASP A 427 6.28 -4.86 9.96
CA ASP A 427 6.12 -3.43 10.15
C ASP A 427 5.92 -2.67 8.82
N LEU A 428 6.29 -3.32 7.70
CA LEU A 428 6.13 -2.77 6.35
C LEU A 428 4.76 -3.06 5.72
N GLN A 429 3.82 -3.70 6.43
CA GLN A 429 2.52 -4.08 5.88
C GLN A 429 1.70 -2.90 5.31
N TYR A 430 1.91 -1.69 5.83
CA TYR A 430 1.26 -0.46 5.35
C TYR A 430 2.18 0.42 4.48
N CYS A 431 3.31 -0.11 4.04
CA CYS A 431 4.25 0.61 3.19
C CYS A 431 3.71 0.68 1.75
N GLU A 432 3.15 1.82 1.36
CA GLU A 432 2.63 2.03 0.00
C GLU A 432 3.71 1.89 -1.08
N VAL A 433 4.96 2.10 -0.73
CA VAL A 433 6.12 2.03 -1.64
C VAL A 433 6.91 0.73 -1.49
N LEU A 434 6.32 -0.31 -0.92
CA LEU A 434 6.96 -1.62 -0.69
C LEU A 434 7.71 -2.18 -1.93
N PRO A 435 7.17 -2.09 -3.17
CA PRO A 435 7.89 -2.54 -4.36
C PRO A 435 9.23 -1.82 -4.60
N LEU A 436 9.36 -0.55 -4.18
CA LEU A 436 10.58 0.23 -4.35
C LEU A 436 11.69 -0.21 -3.37
N LEU A 437 11.36 -0.87 -2.28
CA LEU A 437 12.32 -1.45 -1.35
C LEU A 437 13.05 -2.67 -1.95
N ARG A 438 12.51 -3.30 -3.00
CA ARG A 438 13.10 -4.42 -3.75
C ARG A 438 13.52 -5.59 -2.84
N LEU A 439 12.72 -5.93 -1.84
CA LEU A 439 13.04 -6.95 -0.83
C LEU A 439 13.31 -8.34 -1.43
N PRO A 440 12.54 -8.86 -2.42
CA PRO A 440 12.82 -10.17 -3.01
C PRO A 440 14.18 -10.27 -3.67
N GLU A 441 14.62 -9.18 -4.32
CA GLU A 441 15.95 -9.14 -4.96
C GLU A 441 17.08 -9.13 -3.93
N ARG A 442 16.90 -8.35 -2.87
CA ARG A 442 17.88 -8.29 -1.77
C ARG A 442 18.03 -9.63 -1.07
N ARG A 443 16.93 -10.36 -0.85
CA ARG A 443 16.97 -11.72 -0.30
C ARG A 443 17.78 -12.66 -1.18
N ARG A 444 17.59 -12.59 -2.51
CA ARG A 444 18.37 -13.40 -3.47
C ARG A 444 19.86 -13.06 -3.46
N LEU A 445 20.18 -11.76 -3.43
CA LEU A 445 21.57 -11.30 -3.34
C LEU A 445 22.24 -11.74 -2.05
N LEU A 446 21.54 -11.65 -0.92
CA LEU A 446 22.06 -12.12 0.37
C LEU A 446 22.26 -13.63 0.37
N ALA A 447 21.31 -14.40 -0.13
CA ALA A 447 21.44 -15.87 -0.24
C ALA A 447 22.63 -16.28 -1.13
N ALA A 448 22.84 -15.59 -2.25
CA ALA A 448 24.01 -15.82 -3.10
C ALA A 448 25.33 -15.52 -2.37
N ALA A 449 25.42 -14.37 -1.70
CA ALA A 449 26.62 -13.98 -0.95
C ALA A 449 26.93 -14.90 0.25
N LEU A 450 25.92 -15.48 0.89
CA LEU A 450 26.09 -16.46 1.98
C LEU A 450 26.58 -17.82 1.42
N ASN A 451 26.07 -18.25 0.27
CA ASN A 451 26.53 -19.48 -0.38
C ASN A 451 27.98 -19.39 -0.87
N GLU A 452 28.43 -18.22 -1.34
CA GLU A 452 29.84 -17.99 -1.73
C GLU A 452 30.81 -18.00 -0.55
N ARG A 453 30.33 -17.72 0.68
CA ARG A 453 31.17 -17.79 1.89
C ARG A 453 31.29 -19.19 2.50
N THR A 454 30.49 -20.15 2.01
CA THR A 454 30.43 -21.53 2.55
C THR A 454 31.22 -22.52 1.64
N VAL A 455 31.78 -22.05 0.54
CA VAL A 455 32.71 -22.76 -0.36
C VAL A 455 34.13 -22.19 -0.16
#